data_4fe81f135ec6cd0add6658deeaedd5ae
#
_entry.id   4fe81f135ec6cd0add6658deeaedd5ae
#
_cell.length_a   1.000
_cell.length_b   1.000
_cell.length_c   1.000
_cell.angle_alpha   90.00
_cell.angle_beta   90.00
_cell.angle_gamma   90.00
#
_symmetry.space_group_name_H-M   'P 1'
#
loop_
_entity.id
_entity.type
_entity.pdbx_description
1 polymer ?
#
loop_
_entity_poly.entity_id
_entity_poly.type
_entity_poly.pdbx_seq_one_letter_code
_entity_poly.pdbx_strand_id
1 'polypeptide(L)'
;GPSDIVDRALYELSDSLGSGGRGKGRGLVFSLPLTGISSLAAAGILASAAPEERMDDTMKPESKSSLILVSVNQGYTDAVMDTAKKKGASGGTVIRARWASNEQFEQFYGITLQAEKEVVAILVPNDLRNQMMEAINLNHGLKTDAHGVVCSLAVDKAFKLA
;
A
#
# COMPACT_ATOMS: atom_id res chain seq x y z
N GLY A 1 14.39 15.33 -2.18
CA GLY A 1 13.13 14.80 -2.76
C GLY A 1 12.58 13.62 -1.95
N PRO A 2 11.41 13.06 -2.30
CA PRO A 2 10.85 11.89 -1.61
C PRO A 2 11.80 10.68 -1.60
N SER A 3 12.59 10.47 -2.65
CA SER A 3 13.64 9.44 -2.72
C SER A 3 14.69 9.62 -1.63
N ASP A 4 15.11 10.83 -1.35
CA ASP A 4 16.14 11.12 -0.34
C ASP A 4 15.67 10.78 1.07
N ILE A 5 14.36 10.95 1.33
CA ILE A 5 13.73 10.57 2.60
C ILE A 5 13.73 9.05 2.75
N VAL A 6 13.37 8.33 1.68
CA VAL A 6 13.37 6.85 1.67
C VAL A 6 14.77 6.31 1.86
N ASP A 7 15.75 6.84 1.12
CA ASP A 7 17.15 6.42 1.21
C ASP A 7 17.72 6.68 2.61
N ARG A 8 17.41 7.84 3.21
CA ARG A 8 17.81 8.16 4.57
C ARG A 8 17.16 7.23 5.60
N ALA A 9 15.86 6.96 5.46
CA ALA A 9 15.15 6.04 6.33
C ALA A 9 15.70 4.60 6.23
N LEU A 10 16.01 4.13 5.02
CA LEU A 10 16.63 2.82 4.80
C LEU A 10 18.01 2.75 5.44
N TYR A 11 18.81 3.82 5.32
CA TYR A 11 20.14 3.89 5.93
C TYR A 11 20.04 3.88 7.47
N GLU A 12 19.19 4.73 8.06
CA GLU A 12 19.00 4.81 9.51
C GLU A 12 18.47 3.48 10.08
N LEU A 13 17.55 2.82 9.38
CA LEU A 13 17.06 1.48 9.76
C LEU A 13 18.15 0.42 9.68
N SER A 14 18.95 0.44 8.61
CA SER A 14 20.08 -0.49 8.44
C SER A 14 21.12 -0.32 9.53
N ASP A 15 21.45 0.91 9.88
CA ASP A 15 22.41 1.23 10.94
C ASP A 15 21.89 0.81 12.32
N SER A 16 20.63 1.15 12.63
CA SER A 16 20.01 0.80 13.92
C SER A 16 19.83 -0.71 14.11
N LEU A 17 19.55 -1.45 13.03
CA LEU A 17 19.43 -2.92 13.06
C LEU A 17 20.79 -3.63 13.01
N GLY A 18 21.80 -2.99 12.42
CA GLY A 18 23.15 -3.53 12.29
C GLY A 18 24.05 -3.30 13.52
N SER A 19 23.84 -2.21 14.26
CA SER A 19 24.70 -1.79 15.37
C SER A 19 24.23 -2.26 16.75
N GLY A 20 23.02 -2.81 16.89
CA GLY A 20 22.42 -3.23 18.17
C GLY A 20 22.98 -4.55 18.68
N GLY A 21 23.88 -4.47 19.66
CA GLY A 21 24.34 -5.64 20.42
C GLY A 21 23.19 -6.32 21.20
N ARG A 22 23.14 -7.67 21.16
CA ARG A 22 22.22 -8.57 21.87
C ARG A 22 20.77 -8.61 21.34
N GLY A 23 20.64 -9.05 20.16
CA GLY A 23 19.37 -9.40 19.52
C GLY A 23 19.52 -9.20 18.03
N LYS A 24 20.31 -10.04 17.36
CA LYS A 24 20.45 -10.01 15.90
C LYS A 24 19.09 -10.30 15.26
N GLY A 25 18.25 -9.27 15.17
CA GLY A 25 17.08 -9.28 14.30
C GLY A 25 17.58 -9.43 12.86
N ARG A 26 17.46 -10.63 12.30
CA ARG A 26 17.68 -10.83 10.88
C ARG A 26 16.42 -10.30 10.18
N GLY A 27 16.51 -9.10 9.63
CA GLY A 27 15.45 -8.48 8.85
C GLY A 27 15.94 -8.14 7.45
N LEU A 28 15.02 -8.05 6.52
CA LEU A 28 15.23 -7.51 5.18
C LEU A 28 14.37 -6.26 5.05
N VAL A 29 15.00 -5.15 4.68
CA VAL A 29 14.31 -3.89 4.37
C VAL A 29 14.51 -3.58 2.90
N PHE A 30 13.44 -3.26 2.21
CA PHE A 30 13.48 -2.90 0.80
C PHE A 30 12.41 -1.84 0.48
N SER A 31 12.64 -1.05 -0.53
CA SER A 31 11.65 -0.14 -1.09
C SER A 31 11.13 -0.66 -2.43
N LEU A 32 9.85 -0.40 -2.71
CA LEU A 32 9.23 -0.68 -3.99
C LEU A 32 8.59 0.61 -4.51
N PRO A 33 8.77 0.93 -5.81
CA PRO A 33 8.07 2.06 -6.40
C PRO A 33 6.57 1.75 -6.47
N LEU A 34 5.74 2.66 -5.96
CA LEU A 34 4.30 2.57 -6.13
C LEU A 34 3.90 3.17 -7.47
N THR A 35 3.03 2.49 -8.20
CA THR A 35 2.47 2.97 -9.47
C THR A 35 1.11 3.63 -9.32
N GLY A 36 0.53 3.56 -8.12
CA GLY A 36 -0.72 4.23 -7.77
C GLY A 36 -1.00 4.15 -6.28
N ILE A 37 -1.61 5.19 -5.75
CA ILE A 37 -2.03 5.29 -4.35
C ILE A 37 -3.35 6.05 -4.28
N SER A 38 -4.22 5.75 -3.32
CA SER A 38 -5.47 6.47 -3.16
C SER A 38 -5.23 7.94 -2.83
N SER A 39 -6.09 8.83 -3.34
CA SER A 39 -5.93 10.28 -3.22
C SER A 39 -5.81 10.77 -1.77
N LEU A 40 -6.53 10.15 -0.85
CA LEU A 40 -6.48 10.53 0.56
C LEU A 40 -5.16 10.15 1.23
N ALA A 41 -4.61 8.97 0.89
CA ALA A 41 -3.31 8.55 1.38
C ALA A 41 -2.18 9.40 0.75
N ALA A 42 -2.31 9.74 -0.54
CA ALA A 42 -1.39 10.67 -1.20
C ALA A 42 -1.38 12.05 -0.54
N ALA A 43 -2.55 12.59 -0.18
CA ALA A 43 -2.66 13.87 0.50
C ALA A 43 -1.94 13.87 1.87
N GLY A 44 -2.03 12.79 2.63
CA GLY A 44 -1.33 12.63 3.90
C GLY A 44 0.19 12.59 3.74
N ILE A 45 0.68 11.88 2.74
CA ILE A 45 2.12 11.82 2.43
C ILE A 45 2.64 13.17 1.94
N LEU A 46 1.91 13.85 1.06
CA LEU A 46 2.28 15.15 0.51
C LEU A 46 2.21 16.27 1.55
N ALA A 47 1.32 16.20 2.54
CA ALA A 47 1.26 17.16 3.64
C ALA A 47 2.51 17.12 4.54
N SER A 48 3.20 15.99 4.60
CA SER A 48 4.45 15.80 5.35
C SER A 48 5.72 16.02 4.51
N ALA A 49 5.58 16.11 3.18
CA ALA A 49 6.70 16.34 2.26
C ALA A 49 6.71 17.81 1.80
N ALA A 50 7.90 18.40 1.74
CA ALA A 50 8.08 19.72 1.10
C ALA A 50 7.65 19.66 -0.38
N PRO A 51 7.10 20.76 -0.93
CA PRO A 51 6.56 20.77 -2.29
C PRO A 51 7.68 20.71 -3.32
N GLU A 52 8.08 19.53 -3.74
CA GLU A 52 8.94 19.38 -4.92
C GLU A 52 8.57 18.13 -5.71
N GLU A 53 8.28 18.42 -6.97
CA GLU A 53 8.27 17.57 -8.15
C GLU A 53 7.22 16.46 -8.21
N ARG A 54 6.26 16.70 -9.07
CA ARG A 54 5.44 15.67 -9.72
C ARG A 54 6.40 14.63 -10.28
N MET A 55 6.31 13.41 -9.78
CA MET A 55 7.02 12.29 -10.39
C MET A 55 6.66 12.26 -11.86
N ASP A 56 7.67 12.50 -12.68
CA ASP A 56 7.60 12.43 -14.12
C ASP A 56 7.06 11.05 -14.54
N ASP A 57 6.03 11.06 -15.35
CA ASP A 57 5.30 9.89 -15.87
C ASP A 57 6.17 9.07 -16.87
N THR A 58 7.48 9.30 -16.89
CA THR A 58 8.43 8.75 -17.86
C THR A 58 8.98 7.37 -17.52
N MET A 59 8.73 6.81 -16.33
CA MET A 59 9.00 5.40 -16.04
C MET A 59 7.70 4.60 -16.13
N LYS A 60 7.14 4.43 -17.34
CA LYS A 60 6.21 3.37 -17.63
C LYS A 60 7.00 2.06 -17.77
N PRO A 61 7.00 1.17 -16.76
CA PRO A 61 7.38 -0.21 -17.06
C PRO A 61 6.39 -0.73 -18.09
N GLU A 62 6.87 -1.48 -19.07
CA GLU A 62 6.03 -2.20 -20.04
C GLU A 62 5.20 -3.33 -19.38
N SER A 63 4.88 -3.15 -18.14
CA SER A 63 4.08 -4.06 -17.33
C SER A 63 2.65 -4.09 -17.84
N LYS A 64 2.15 -5.26 -18.18
CA LYS A 64 0.75 -5.48 -18.58
C LYS A 64 -0.19 -5.66 -17.40
N SER A 65 0.34 -5.83 -16.20
CA SER A 65 -0.40 -6.15 -14.99
C SER A 65 0.04 -5.30 -13.81
N SER A 66 -0.89 -5.05 -12.91
CA SER A 66 -0.65 -4.40 -11.62
C SER A 66 -1.08 -5.29 -10.47
N LEU A 67 -0.34 -5.23 -9.38
CA LEU A 67 -0.72 -5.80 -8.10
C LEU A 67 -1.33 -4.69 -7.26
N ILE A 68 -2.63 -4.78 -6.99
CA ILE A 68 -3.33 -3.87 -6.07
C ILE A 68 -3.23 -4.45 -4.67
N LEU A 69 -2.77 -3.64 -3.73
CA LEU A 69 -2.75 -3.96 -2.30
C LEU A 69 -3.80 -3.11 -1.59
N VAL A 70 -4.65 -3.76 -0.82
CA VAL A 70 -5.70 -3.10 -0.04
C VAL A 70 -5.54 -3.50 1.42
N SER A 71 -5.07 -2.58 2.25
CA SER A 71 -5.01 -2.78 3.71
C SER A 71 -6.33 -2.31 4.33
N VAL A 72 -7.02 -3.18 5.05
CA VAL A 72 -8.31 -2.90 5.70
C VAL A 72 -8.34 -3.42 7.13
N ASN A 73 -9.30 -2.96 7.92
CA ASN A 73 -9.63 -3.57 9.20
C ASN A 73 -10.03 -5.04 9.01
N GLN A 74 -9.73 -5.86 10.00
CA GLN A 74 -10.12 -7.27 9.99
C GLN A 74 -11.64 -7.44 9.77
N GLY A 75 -12.01 -8.38 8.91
CA GLY A 75 -13.41 -8.72 8.59
C GLY A 75 -13.97 -7.99 7.36
N TYR A 76 -13.20 -7.13 6.70
CA TYR A 76 -13.65 -6.40 5.49
C TYR A 76 -13.15 -7.01 4.18
N THR A 77 -12.37 -8.08 4.22
CA THR A 77 -11.77 -8.70 3.03
C THR A 77 -12.79 -9.20 2.02
N ASP A 78 -13.87 -9.83 2.48
CA ASP A 78 -14.93 -10.33 1.60
C ASP A 78 -15.64 -9.18 0.88
N ALA A 79 -15.95 -8.09 1.59
CA ALA A 79 -16.58 -6.90 1.01
C ALA A 79 -15.67 -6.22 -0.02
N VAL A 80 -14.36 -6.14 0.25
CA VAL A 80 -13.35 -5.66 -0.70
C VAL A 80 -13.31 -6.55 -1.95
N MET A 81 -13.27 -7.88 -1.75
CA MET A 81 -13.24 -8.84 -2.86
C MET A 81 -14.52 -8.80 -3.70
N ASP A 82 -15.68 -8.61 -3.10
CA ASP A 82 -16.93 -8.46 -3.83
C ASP A 82 -16.93 -7.20 -4.70
N THR A 83 -16.39 -6.09 -4.18
CA THR A 83 -16.20 -4.86 -4.94
C THR A 83 -15.22 -5.07 -6.10
N ALA A 84 -14.09 -5.73 -5.83
CA ALA A 84 -13.08 -6.04 -6.85
C ALA A 84 -13.61 -6.96 -7.96
N LYS A 85 -14.35 -8.02 -7.61
CA LYS A 85 -14.98 -8.95 -8.58
C LYS A 85 -15.95 -8.24 -9.50
N LYS A 86 -16.76 -7.31 -9.00
CA LYS A 86 -17.66 -6.48 -9.81
C LYS A 86 -16.91 -5.62 -10.83
N LYS A 87 -15.61 -5.37 -10.60
CA LYS A 87 -14.71 -4.64 -11.51
C LYS A 87 -13.79 -5.55 -12.33
N GLY A 88 -14.04 -6.86 -12.32
CA GLY A 88 -13.33 -7.81 -13.17
C GLY A 88 -12.15 -8.55 -12.50
N ALA A 89 -11.97 -8.44 -11.19
CA ALA A 89 -10.98 -9.26 -10.50
C ALA A 89 -11.38 -10.74 -10.52
N SER A 90 -10.45 -11.61 -10.86
CA SER A 90 -10.64 -13.07 -10.84
C SER A 90 -10.48 -13.68 -9.44
N GLY A 91 -9.79 -13.00 -8.54
CA GLY A 91 -9.50 -13.44 -7.18
C GLY A 91 -8.46 -12.56 -6.51
N GLY A 92 -8.16 -12.87 -5.27
CA GLY A 92 -7.14 -12.18 -4.49
C GLY A 92 -6.57 -13.08 -3.40
N THR A 93 -5.42 -12.68 -2.84
CA THR A 93 -4.78 -13.33 -1.70
C THR A 93 -4.93 -12.45 -0.47
N VAL A 94 -5.39 -13.02 0.63
CA VAL A 94 -5.52 -12.32 1.91
C VAL A 94 -4.29 -12.62 2.77
N ILE A 95 -3.65 -11.57 3.26
CA ILE A 95 -2.51 -11.63 4.15
C ILE A 95 -2.93 -10.99 5.48
N ARG A 96 -2.78 -11.72 6.58
CA ARG A 96 -2.99 -11.15 7.91
C ARG A 96 -1.83 -10.23 8.26
N ALA A 97 -2.16 -9.06 8.74
CA ALA A 97 -1.19 -8.02 9.08
C ALA A 97 -1.54 -7.42 10.45
N ARG A 98 -0.58 -6.72 11.02
CA ARG A 98 -0.78 -5.97 12.25
C ARG A 98 -0.28 -4.56 12.05
N TRP A 99 -1.10 -3.60 12.42
CA TRP A 99 -0.69 -2.21 12.45
C TRP A 99 0.25 -1.98 13.64
N ALA A 100 1.46 -1.51 13.35
CA ALA A 100 2.35 -1.00 14.37
C ALA A 100 2.11 0.53 14.45
N SER A 101 1.23 0.95 15.36
CA SER A 101 0.88 2.35 15.48
C SER A 101 1.95 3.13 16.22
N ASN A 102 2.08 4.39 15.79
CA ASN A 102 2.58 5.42 16.65
C ASN A 102 1.38 6.38 16.93
N GLU A 103 1.24 6.84 18.15
CA GLU A 103 0.13 7.69 18.64
C GLU A 103 -0.07 8.96 17.80
N GLN A 104 0.95 9.42 17.08
CA GLN A 104 0.88 10.61 16.23
C GLN A 104 -0.03 10.44 15.03
N PHE A 105 -0.18 9.22 14.48
CA PHE A 105 -1.06 8.98 13.33
C PHE A 105 -2.53 9.10 13.73
N GLU A 106 -2.91 8.60 14.89
CA GLU A 106 -4.29 8.69 15.41
C GLU A 106 -4.65 10.15 15.69
N GLN A 107 -3.71 10.94 16.22
CA GLN A 107 -3.92 12.38 16.47
C GLN A 107 -4.08 13.18 15.18
N PHE A 108 -3.35 12.83 14.11
CA PHE A 108 -3.36 13.60 12.87
C PHE A 108 -4.64 13.37 12.05
N TYR A 109 -5.18 12.15 12.05
CA TYR A 109 -6.36 11.80 11.25
C TYR A 109 -7.65 11.70 12.06
N GLY A 110 -7.59 11.73 13.39
CA GLY A 110 -8.76 11.57 14.28
C GLY A 110 -9.43 10.19 14.16
N ILE A 111 -8.68 9.18 13.70
CA ILE A 111 -9.17 7.84 13.42
C ILE A 111 -8.45 6.86 14.33
N THR A 112 -9.19 6.17 15.20
CA THR A 112 -8.65 5.04 15.96
C THR A 112 -8.54 3.82 15.04
N LEU A 113 -7.30 3.43 14.72
CA LEU A 113 -7.04 2.28 13.87
C LEU A 113 -7.03 0.98 14.69
N GLN A 114 -7.75 -0.02 14.23
CA GLN A 114 -7.64 -1.36 14.81
C GLN A 114 -6.22 -1.90 14.58
N ALA A 115 -5.65 -2.55 15.61
CA ALA A 115 -4.33 -3.17 15.52
C ALA A 115 -4.30 -4.33 14.51
N GLU A 116 -5.39 -5.10 14.41
CA GLU A 116 -5.52 -6.20 13.48
C GLU A 116 -5.94 -5.67 12.10
N LYS A 117 -5.13 -5.96 11.09
CA LYS A 117 -5.33 -5.58 9.70
C LYS A 117 -5.29 -6.80 8.80
N GLU A 118 -5.92 -6.67 7.65
CA GLU A 118 -5.81 -7.64 6.57
C GLU A 118 -5.41 -6.91 5.30
N VAL A 119 -4.50 -7.51 4.54
CA VAL A 119 -4.07 -6.98 3.24
C VAL A 119 -4.59 -7.90 2.16
N VAL A 120 -5.42 -7.36 1.27
CA VAL A 120 -5.89 -8.07 0.08
C VAL A 120 -4.98 -7.71 -1.08
N ALA A 121 -4.33 -8.70 -1.66
CA ALA A 121 -3.47 -8.56 -2.83
C ALA A 121 -4.21 -9.07 -4.07
N ILE A 122 -4.43 -8.19 -5.07
CA ILE A 122 -5.25 -8.47 -6.26
C ILE A 122 -4.41 -8.19 -7.50
N LEU A 123 -4.15 -9.23 -8.29
CA LEU A 123 -3.46 -9.08 -9.58
C LEU A 123 -4.48 -8.77 -10.67
N VAL A 124 -4.27 -7.68 -11.41
CA VAL A 124 -5.18 -7.23 -12.45
C VAL A 124 -4.44 -6.71 -13.68
N PRO A 125 -5.06 -6.76 -14.87
CA PRO A 125 -4.58 -6.01 -16.03
C PRO A 125 -4.54 -4.50 -15.73
N ASN A 126 -3.59 -3.78 -16.34
CA ASN A 126 -3.39 -2.36 -16.08
C ASN A 126 -4.59 -1.48 -16.45
N ASP A 127 -5.37 -1.87 -17.46
CA ASP A 127 -6.59 -1.17 -17.88
C ASP A 127 -7.70 -1.20 -16.83
N LEU A 128 -7.75 -2.25 -15.98
CA LEU A 128 -8.71 -2.36 -14.88
C LEU A 128 -8.25 -1.70 -13.58
N ARG A 129 -6.95 -1.41 -13.43
CA ARG A 129 -6.34 -0.93 -12.19
C ARG A 129 -7.04 0.29 -11.62
N ASN A 130 -7.15 1.36 -12.40
CA ASN A 130 -7.64 2.65 -11.89
C ASN A 130 -9.10 2.57 -11.46
N GLN A 131 -9.97 1.99 -12.29
CA GLN A 131 -11.39 1.84 -11.94
C GLN A 131 -11.63 0.93 -10.74
N MET A 132 -10.78 -0.08 -10.55
CA MET A 132 -10.86 -0.97 -9.39
C MET A 132 -10.39 -0.28 -8.12
N MET A 133 -9.25 0.43 -8.17
CA MET A 133 -8.73 1.19 -7.03
C MET A 133 -9.73 2.27 -6.60
N GLU A 134 -10.34 2.98 -7.53
CA GLU A 134 -11.34 4.00 -7.25
C GLU A 134 -12.59 3.40 -6.58
N ALA A 135 -13.12 2.29 -7.11
CA ALA A 135 -14.27 1.61 -6.54
C ALA A 135 -14.00 1.09 -5.12
N ILE A 136 -12.82 0.50 -4.89
CA ILE A 136 -12.42 0.02 -3.56
C ILE A 136 -12.24 1.21 -2.60
N ASN A 137 -11.58 2.27 -3.03
CA ASN A 137 -11.38 3.46 -2.19
C ASN A 137 -12.70 4.15 -1.82
N LEU A 138 -13.66 4.22 -2.74
CA LEU A 138 -14.97 4.81 -2.48
C LEU A 138 -15.77 4.02 -1.45
N ASN A 139 -15.77 2.68 -1.54
CA ASN A 139 -16.58 1.81 -0.70
C ASN A 139 -15.91 1.36 0.60
N HIS A 140 -14.57 1.28 0.61
CA HIS A 140 -13.77 0.71 1.69
C HIS A 140 -12.57 1.55 2.09
N GLY A 141 -12.50 2.81 1.64
CA GLY A 141 -11.37 3.71 1.91
C GLY A 141 -11.29 4.17 3.37
N LEU A 142 -10.34 5.05 3.64
CA LEU A 142 -9.97 5.47 5.00
C LEU A 142 -11.13 6.14 5.77
N LYS A 143 -12.09 6.75 5.08
CA LYS A 143 -13.28 7.41 5.69
C LYS A 143 -14.45 6.45 5.95
N THR A 144 -14.30 5.17 5.65
CA THR A 144 -15.31 4.13 5.91
C THR A 144 -14.92 3.30 7.12
N ASP A 145 -15.81 2.47 7.63
CA ASP A 145 -15.52 1.57 8.76
C ASP A 145 -14.41 0.55 8.46
N ALA A 146 -14.16 0.26 7.18
CA ALA A 146 -13.04 -0.57 6.74
C ALA A 146 -11.67 0.08 6.94
N HIS A 147 -11.62 1.43 7.05
CA HIS A 147 -10.39 2.22 7.16
C HIS A 147 -9.32 1.78 6.16
N GLY A 148 -9.74 1.61 4.90
CA GLY A 148 -8.91 1.02 3.86
C GLY A 148 -7.90 1.98 3.25
N VAL A 149 -6.71 1.46 2.98
CA VAL A 149 -5.68 2.14 2.17
C VAL A 149 -5.40 1.27 0.95
N VAL A 150 -5.44 1.89 -0.23
CA VAL A 150 -5.25 1.21 -1.51
C VAL A 150 -4.02 1.74 -2.20
N CYS A 151 -3.14 0.85 -2.64
CA CYS A 151 -1.99 1.19 -3.48
C CYS A 151 -1.76 0.14 -4.56
N SER A 152 -0.93 0.42 -5.55
CA SER A 152 -0.58 -0.55 -6.58
C SER A 152 0.91 -0.57 -6.89
N LEU A 153 1.37 -1.73 -7.34
CA LEU A 153 2.72 -2.01 -7.78
C LEU A 153 2.68 -2.48 -9.23
N ALA A 154 3.66 -2.09 -10.03
CA ALA A 154 3.85 -2.65 -11.36
C ALA A 154 4.31 -4.10 -11.26
N VAL A 155 3.78 -4.97 -12.14
CA VAL A 155 4.16 -6.38 -12.21
C VAL A 155 4.72 -6.67 -13.59
N ASP A 156 6.02 -6.92 -13.68
CA ASP A 156 6.69 -7.15 -14.95
C ASP A 156 6.23 -8.43 -15.64
N LYS A 157 6.05 -9.50 -14.87
CA LYS A 157 5.62 -10.79 -15.38
C LYS A 157 4.66 -11.47 -14.41
N ALA A 158 3.56 -12.00 -14.93
CA ALA A 158 2.63 -12.82 -14.18
C ALA A 158 2.38 -14.11 -14.95
N PHE A 159 2.45 -15.25 -14.27
CA PHE A 159 2.17 -16.56 -14.84
C PHE A 159 1.01 -17.20 -14.08
N LYS A 160 0.07 -17.76 -14.83
CA LYS A 160 -0.93 -18.65 -14.26
C LYS A 160 -0.31 -20.04 -14.17
N LEU A 161 -0.19 -20.54 -12.95
CA LEU A 161 0.18 -21.93 -12.74
C LEU A 161 -1.04 -22.81 -13.04
N ALA A 162 -0.82 -23.80 -13.81
CA ALA A 162 -1.85 -24.78 -14.16
C ALA A 162 -1.95 -25.84 -13.03
#